data_bb4d4577cb1dad410b58069a0508c8a5
#
_entry.id   bb4d4577cb1dad410b58069a0508c8a5
#
_cell.length_a   1.000
_cell.length_b   1.000
_cell.length_c   1.000
_cell.angle_alpha   90.00
_cell.angle_beta   90.00
_cell.angle_gamma   90.00
#
_symmetry.space_group_name_H-M   'P 1'
#
loop_
_entity.id
_entity.type
_entity.pdbx_description
1 polymer ?
#
loop_
_entity_poly.entity_id
_entity_poly.type
_entity_poly.pdbx_seq_one_letter_code
_entity_poly.pdbx_strand_id
1 'polypeptide(L)'
;MERRHPSRLLALSSDGMLSPRLTLPGLHDGASATAPVGWGLAWYPERQPAALVLKDPAAIGANALTRLLHEWERFQSDILVGHVRGDGGRNTGADTQPFVRSFGERDWVFAHAGDLAPAKVAKLPLGESPSFEPVGRTDSERVFCALLTLAQERRARRLADL
;
A
#
# COMPACT_ATOMS: atom_id res chain seq x y z
N MET A 1 4.43 -27.54 10.52
CA MET A 1 3.47 -26.64 9.83
C MET A 1 3.83 -25.22 10.24
N GLU A 2 4.59 -24.56 9.41
CA GLU A 2 5.12 -23.21 9.66
C GLU A 2 3.95 -22.24 9.67
N ARG A 3 3.77 -21.47 10.74
CA ARG A 3 2.71 -20.46 10.81
C ARG A 3 3.11 -19.31 9.89
N ARG A 4 2.47 -19.19 8.73
CA ARG A 4 2.58 -17.98 7.91
C ARG A 4 2.00 -16.81 8.68
N HIS A 5 2.77 -15.74 8.83
CA HIS A 5 2.23 -14.49 9.36
C HIS A 5 1.41 -13.81 8.27
N PRO A 6 0.11 -13.59 8.49
CA PRO A 6 -0.72 -12.94 7.50
C PRO A 6 -0.28 -11.48 7.30
N SER A 7 -0.41 -10.97 6.09
CA SER A 7 -0.30 -9.54 5.84
C SER A 7 -1.35 -8.78 6.63
N ARG A 8 -1.03 -7.55 7.02
CA ARG A 8 -1.93 -6.67 7.80
C ARG A 8 -2.20 -5.40 7.02
N LEU A 9 -3.46 -4.98 7.04
CA LEU A 9 -3.93 -3.76 6.40
C LEU A 9 -4.53 -2.84 7.46
N LEU A 10 -4.16 -1.57 7.41
CA LEU A 10 -4.76 -0.49 8.16
C LEU A 10 -5.35 0.51 7.17
N ALA A 11 -6.61 0.87 7.35
CA ALA A 11 -7.21 1.99 6.66
C ALA A 11 -7.89 2.90 7.69
N LEU A 12 -7.63 4.19 7.60
CA LEU A 12 -8.22 5.21 8.44
C LEU A 12 -8.80 6.29 7.55
N SER A 13 -10.04 6.68 7.84
CA SER A 13 -10.71 7.83 7.26
C SER A 13 -11.41 8.59 8.36
N SER A 14 -11.29 9.91 8.37
CA SER A 14 -11.87 10.79 9.40
C SER A 14 -12.39 12.09 8.81
N ASP A 15 -13.32 12.74 9.50
CA ASP A 15 -13.88 14.02 9.09
C ASP A 15 -12.90 15.18 9.26
N GLY A 16 -11.91 15.02 10.12
CA GLY A 16 -10.88 16.01 10.42
C GLY A 16 -9.47 15.49 10.24
N MET A 17 -8.51 16.40 10.14
CA MET A 17 -7.10 16.06 10.10
C MET A 17 -6.66 15.45 11.44
N LEU A 18 -6.07 14.28 11.39
CA LEU A 18 -5.54 13.57 12.54
C LEU A 18 -4.04 13.44 12.43
N SER A 19 -3.36 13.47 13.57
CA SER A 19 -1.95 13.10 13.71
C SER A 19 -1.88 11.72 14.38
N PRO A 20 -2.04 10.63 13.63
CA PRO A 20 -2.07 9.31 14.22
C PRO A 20 -0.71 8.93 14.79
N ARG A 21 -0.69 8.53 16.05
CA ARG A 21 0.47 7.81 16.61
C ARG A 21 0.36 6.35 16.21
N LEU A 22 1.16 5.95 15.24
CA LEU A 22 1.13 4.59 14.75
C LEU A 22 2.06 3.71 15.59
N THR A 23 1.49 2.77 16.30
CA THR A 23 2.24 1.65 16.87
C THR A 23 2.11 0.48 15.91
N LEU A 24 3.16 0.22 15.14
CA LEU A 24 3.21 -0.94 14.26
C LEU A 24 3.65 -2.15 15.10
N PRO A 25 2.79 -3.18 15.27
CA PRO A 25 3.17 -4.39 15.98
C PRO A 25 4.38 -5.04 15.29
N GLY A 26 5.40 -5.40 16.05
CA GLY A 26 6.66 -5.93 15.54
C GLY A 26 7.81 -4.92 15.48
N LEU A 27 7.55 -3.63 15.75
CA LEU A 27 8.59 -2.59 15.83
C LEU A 27 9.54 -2.77 17.03
N HIS A 28 9.08 -3.41 18.09
CA HIS A 28 9.81 -3.55 19.35
C HIS A 28 10.31 -4.97 19.64
N ASP A 29 9.77 -5.95 18.96
CA ASP A 29 10.18 -7.33 19.16
C ASP A 29 11.38 -7.61 18.25
N GLY A 30 12.56 -7.61 18.84
CA GLY A 30 13.82 -7.82 18.13
C GLY A 30 13.76 -9.02 17.18
N ALA A 31 14.54 -8.96 16.13
CA ALA A 31 14.63 -9.87 15.00
C ALA A 31 14.23 -11.34 15.32
N SER A 32 12.96 -11.63 15.28
CA SER A 32 12.45 -12.99 15.18
C SER A 32 12.64 -13.42 13.72
N ALA A 33 13.04 -14.66 13.49
CA ALA A 33 13.17 -15.26 12.16
C ALA A 33 11.84 -15.23 11.33
N THR A 34 10.76 -14.78 11.95
CA THR A 34 9.41 -14.64 11.39
C THR A 34 8.94 -13.18 11.33
N ALA A 35 9.88 -12.22 11.33
CA ALA A 35 9.51 -10.80 11.24
C ALA A 35 8.83 -10.47 9.89
N PRO A 36 7.82 -9.58 9.89
CA PRO A 36 7.18 -9.12 8.66
C PRO A 36 8.20 -8.58 7.66
N VAL A 37 8.05 -8.95 6.40
CA VAL A 37 8.96 -8.60 5.33
C VAL A 37 8.40 -7.44 4.53
N GLY A 38 8.72 -6.22 4.92
CA GLY A 38 8.30 -5.00 4.26
C GLY A 38 7.02 -4.39 4.81
N TRP A 39 6.95 -3.08 4.71
CA TRP A 39 5.84 -2.27 5.18
C TRP A 39 5.73 -0.98 4.38
N GLY A 40 4.60 -0.31 4.48
CA GLY A 40 4.43 1.00 3.92
C GLY A 40 3.19 1.71 4.44
N LEU A 41 3.24 3.03 4.30
CA LEU A 41 2.18 3.96 4.62
C LEU A 41 1.96 4.89 3.44
N ALA A 42 0.71 5.25 3.19
CA ALA A 42 0.33 6.30 2.27
C ALA A 42 -0.73 7.19 2.92
N TRP A 43 -0.65 8.49 2.66
CA TRP A 43 -1.61 9.47 3.17
C TRP A 43 -1.70 10.67 2.26
N TYR A 44 -2.75 11.46 2.40
CA TYR A 44 -2.98 12.68 1.65
C TYR A 44 -2.78 13.88 2.56
N PRO A 45 -1.61 14.59 2.50
CA PRO A 45 -1.35 15.73 3.36
C PRO A 45 -2.32 16.87 3.03
N GLU A 46 -2.87 17.48 4.07
CA GLU A 46 -3.73 18.67 3.92
C GLU A 46 -4.87 18.52 2.89
N ARG A 47 -5.38 17.28 2.72
CA ARG A 47 -6.43 16.94 1.74
C ARG A 47 -6.02 17.24 0.29
N GLN A 48 -4.74 17.29 -0.01
CA GLN A 48 -4.25 17.47 -1.37
C GLN A 48 -4.54 16.21 -2.21
N PRO A 49 -4.65 16.36 -3.53
CA PRO A 49 -4.87 15.21 -4.41
C PRO A 49 -3.65 14.30 -4.56
N ALA A 50 -2.47 14.78 -4.17
CA ALA A 50 -1.23 14.03 -4.22
C ALA A 50 -1.01 13.26 -2.91
N ALA A 51 -0.69 11.98 -3.01
CA ALA A 51 -0.38 11.14 -1.88
C ALA A 51 1.12 11.16 -1.55
N LEU A 52 1.44 11.20 -0.27
CA LEU A 52 2.77 10.85 0.21
C LEU A 52 2.82 9.36 0.51
N VAL A 53 3.93 8.73 0.12
CA VAL A 53 4.14 7.30 0.33
C VAL A 53 5.50 7.06 0.95
N LEU A 54 5.50 6.35 2.04
CA LEU A 54 6.70 5.86 2.70
C LEU A 54 6.64 4.34 2.74
N LYS A 55 7.63 3.66 2.19
CA LYS A 55 7.68 2.20 2.21
C LYS A 55 9.11 1.67 2.26
N ASP A 56 9.27 0.55 2.95
CA ASP A 56 10.53 -0.14 3.11
C ASP A 56 10.31 -1.65 2.83
N PRO A 57 11.02 -2.24 1.87
CA PRO A 57 10.95 -3.67 1.61
C PRO A 57 11.62 -4.52 2.69
N ALA A 58 12.37 -3.92 3.60
CA ALA A 58 12.99 -4.60 4.72
C ALA A 58 11.99 -4.88 5.85
N ALA A 59 12.37 -5.75 6.76
CA ALA A 59 11.61 -6.01 7.97
C ALA A 59 11.45 -4.72 8.79
N ILE A 60 10.29 -4.59 9.45
CA ILE A 60 10.07 -3.52 10.40
C ILE A 60 11.08 -3.64 11.53
N GLY A 61 11.89 -2.61 11.72
CA GLY A 61 12.89 -2.54 12.75
C GLY A 61 13.12 -1.09 13.19
N ALA A 62 13.97 -0.88 14.17
CA ALA A 62 14.38 0.46 14.60
C ALA A 62 15.29 1.12 13.55
N ASN A 63 14.78 1.36 12.35
CA ASN A 63 15.52 2.06 11.28
C ASN A 63 15.15 3.55 11.24
N ALA A 64 15.85 4.30 10.39
CA ALA A 64 15.67 5.74 10.28
C ALA A 64 14.24 6.13 9.84
N LEU A 65 13.60 5.32 8.99
CA LEU A 65 12.26 5.60 8.48
C LEU A 65 11.19 5.43 9.57
N THR A 66 11.30 4.40 10.40
CA THR A 66 10.37 4.20 11.52
C THR A 66 10.53 5.28 12.58
N ARG A 67 11.77 5.75 12.84
CA ARG A 67 11.99 6.89 13.73
C ARG A 67 11.37 8.16 13.16
N LEU A 68 11.55 8.42 11.86
CA LEU A 68 10.94 9.57 11.20
C LEU A 68 9.43 9.63 11.40
N LEU A 69 8.74 8.50 11.27
CA LEU A 69 7.29 8.45 11.49
C LEU A 69 6.88 8.79 12.93
N HIS A 70 7.70 8.39 13.91
CA HIS A 70 7.42 8.72 15.31
C HIS A 70 7.69 10.17 15.68
N GLU A 71 8.68 10.79 15.04
CA GLU A 71 9.17 12.13 15.35
C GLU A 71 8.53 13.22 14.48
N TRP A 72 7.80 12.82 13.42
CA TRP A 72 7.24 13.80 12.50
C TRP A 72 5.94 14.41 13.00
N GLU A 73 6.07 15.56 13.67
CA GLU A 73 4.94 16.32 14.21
C GLU A 73 3.92 16.79 13.15
N ARG A 74 4.34 16.88 11.90
CA ARG A 74 3.48 17.30 10.77
C ARG A 74 2.81 16.15 10.05
N PHE A 75 2.86 14.94 10.59
CA PHE A 75 2.12 13.82 10.04
C PHE A 75 0.63 13.99 10.33
N GLN A 76 -0.06 14.68 9.42
CA GLN A 76 -1.49 14.95 9.51
C GLN A 76 -2.19 14.48 8.25
N SER A 77 -3.28 13.75 8.41
CA SER A 77 -4.13 13.28 7.31
C SER A 77 -5.51 12.93 7.81
N ASP A 78 -6.49 13.07 6.95
CA ASP A 78 -7.84 12.53 7.13
C ASP A 78 -8.00 11.14 6.49
N ILE A 79 -7.07 10.75 5.60
CA ILE A 79 -7.00 9.43 4.97
C ILE A 79 -5.60 8.86 5.11
N LEU A 80 -5.50 7.66 5.67
CA LEU A 80 -4.26 6.92 5.80
C LEU A 80 -4.48 5.45 5.44
N VAL A 81 -3.56 4.91 4.66
CA VAL A 81 -3.53 3.49 4.31
C VAL A 81 -2.16 2.92 4.69
N GLY A 82 -2.15 1.89 5.52
CA GLY A 82 -0.95 1.19 5.95
C GLY A 82 -1.00 -0.29 5.57
N HIS A 83 0.13 -0.84 5.19
CA HIS A 83 0.28 -2.25 4.90
C HIS A 83 1.56 -2.80 5.52
N VAL A 84 1.46 -3.96 6.14
CA VAL A 84 2.60 -4.74 6.62
C VAL A 84 2.53 -6.10 5.94
N ARG A 85 3.55 -6.44 5.18
CA ARG A 85 3.63 -7.73 4.50
C ARG A 85 3.98 -8.83 5.50
N GLY A 86 3.18 -9.87 5.49
CA GLY A 86 3.51 -11.12 6.18
C GLY A 86 4.62 -11.90 5.47
N ASP A 87 4.82 -13.14 5.87
CA ASP A 87 5.83 -14.02 5.30
C ASP A 87 5.66 -14.21 3.80
N GLY A 88 6.77 -14.33 3.10
CA GLY A 88 6.72 -14.75 1.72
C GLY A 88 7.79 -14.19 0.82
N GLY A 89 8.96 -14.80 0.83
CA GLY A 89 9.96 -14.63 -0.20
C GLY A 89 10.63 -13.25 -0.27
N ARG A 90 11.41 -13.07 -1.31
CA ARG A 90 12.14 -11.81 -1.55
C ARG A 90 11.16 -10.69 -1.85
N ASN A 91 11.24 -9.62 -1.07
CA ASN A 91 10.49 -8.40 -1.27
C ASN A 91 11.38 -7.31 -1.90
N THR A 92 10.79 -6.49 -2.76
CA THR A 92 11.45 -5.33 -3.37
C THR A 92 10.63 -4.08 -3.09
N GLY A 93 11.18 -2.90 -3.30
CA GLY A 93 10.42 -1.65 -3.21
C GLY A 93 9.21 -1.62 -4.15
N ALA A 94 9.33 -2.24 -5.33
CA ALA A 94 8.23 -2.36 -6.28
C ALA A 94 7.12 -3.31 -5.80
N ASP A 95 7.47 -4.36 -5.05
CA ASP A 95 6.52 -5.33 -4.51
C ASP A 95 5.90 -4.88 -3.17
N THR A 96 6.39 -3.78 -2.58
CA THR A 96 5.95 -3.28 -1.28
C THR A 96 4.74 -2.36 -1.45
N GLN A 97 3.69 -2.62 -0.68
CA GLN A 97 2.46 -1.82 -0.65
C GLN A 97 2.55 -0.71 0.43
N PRO A 98 1.74 0.37 0.33
CA PRO A 98 0.72 0.66 -0.70
C PRO A 98 1.31 0.98 -2.08
N PHE A 99 0.56 0.65 -3.13
CA PHE A 99 0.84 1.09 -4.50
C PHE A 99 0.20 2.44 -4.75
N VAL A 100 0.84 3.26 -5.58
CA VAL A 100 0.33 4.58 -6.00
C VAL A 100 0.48 4.75 -7.49
N ARG A 101 -0.54 5.30 -8.11
CA ARG A 101 -0.55 5.74 -9.50
C ARG A 101 -1.35 7.02 -9.62
N SER A 102 -0.90 7.92 -10.47
CA SER A 102 -1.61 9.17 -10.76
C SER A 102 -2.58 8.97 -11.91
N PHE A 103 -3.83 9.39 -11.72
CA PHE A 103 -4.87 9.36 -12.75
C PHE A 103 -5.97 10.37 -12.43
N GLY A 104 -6.41 11.15 -13.45
CA GLY A 104 -7.51 12.11 -13.28
C GLY A 104 -7.21 13.20 -12.26
N GLU A 105 -6.02 13.79 -12.34
CA GLU A 105 -5.55 14.92 -11.51
C GLU A 105 -5.41 14.58 -10.01
N ARG A 106 -5.25 13.29 -9.69
CA ARG A 106 -5.02 12.83 -8.32
C ARG A 106 -4.22 11.54 -8.28
N ASP A 107 -3.67 11.27 -7.13
CA ASP A 107 -3.10 9.97 -6.84
C ASP A 107 -4.18 9.01 -6.32
N TRP A 108 -4.06 7.78 -6.77
CA TRP A 108 -4.83 6.65 -6.29
C TRP A 108 -3.91 5.76 -5.48
N VAL A 109 -4.36 5.40 -4.31
CA VAL A 109 -3.63 4.54 -3.38
C VAL A 109 -4.35 3.21 -3.27
N PHE A 110 -3.60 2.12 -3.33
CA PHE A 110 -4.13 0.77 -3.22
C PHE A 110 -3.28 -0.09 -2.29
N ALA A 111 -3.93 -0.81 -1.40
CA ALA A 111 -3.33 -1.88 -0.62
C ALA A 111 -4.32 -3.04 -0.49
N HIS A 112 -3.78 -4.24 -0.42
CA HIS A 112 -4.55 -5.48 -0.31
C HIS A 112 -3.85 -6.44 0.66
N ALA A 113 -4.63 -7.05 1.54
CA ALA A 113 -4.19 -8.13 2.41
C ALA A 113 -5.13 -9.33 2.21
N GLY A 114 -4.57 -10.46 1.82
CA GLY A 114 -5.31 -11.69 1.51
C GLY A 114 -4.73 -12.42 0.32
N ASP A 115 -5.38 -13.52 -0.06
CA ASP A 115 -4.98 -14.36 -1.18
C ASP A 115 -5.89 -14.10 -2.39
N LEU A 116 -5.29 -13.87 -3.53
CA LEU A 116 -5.96 -13.75 -4.81
C LEU A 116 -5.76 -15.04 -5.63
N ALA A 117 -6.77 -15.42 -6.41
CA ALA A 117 -6.65 -16.57 -7.30
C ALA A 117 -5.74 -16.25 -8.50
N PRO A 118 -4.52 -16.82 -8.60
CA PRO A 118 -3.53 -16.40 -9.61
C PRO A 118 -4.07 -16.51 -11.04
N ALA A 119 -4.83 -17.56 -11.34
CA ALA A 119 -5.42 -17.77 -12.67
C ALA A 119 -6.47 -16.69 -13.04
N LYS A 120 -7.14 -16.09 -12.05
CA LYS A 120 -8.08 -14.98 -12.28
C LYS A 120 -7.32 -13.67 -12.46
N VAL A 121 -6.33 -13.42 -11.62
CA VAL A 121 -5.50 -12.21 -11.71
C VAL A 121 -4.75 -12.14 -13.04
N ALA A 122 -4.19 -13.25 -13.51
CA ALA A 122 -3.49 -13.31 -14.80
C ALA A 122 -4.37 -12.92 -16.00
N LYS A 123 -5.70 -13.12 -15.89
CA LYS A 123 -6.68 -12.81 -16.94
C LYS A 123 -7.24 -11.39 -16.86
N LEU A 124 -6.88 -10.61 -15.84
CA LEU A 124 -7.35 -9.23 -15.73
C LEU A 124 -6.86 -8.41 -16.92
N PRO A 125 -7.74 -7.70 -17.62
CA PRO A 125 -7.37 -6.90 -18.77
C PRO A 125 -6.58 -5.66 -18.33
N LEU A 126 -5.47 -5.40 -18.98
CA LEU A 126 -4.71 -4.15 -18.84
C LEU A 126 -4.83 -3.27 -20.09
N GLY A 127 -5.56 -3.74 -21.11
CA GLY A 127 -5.65 -3.09 -22.42
C GLY A 127 -4.51 -3.50 -23.38
N GLU A 128 -4.63 -3.19 -24.64
CA GLU A 128 -3.62 -3.49 -25.67
C GLU A 128 -2.39 -2.55 -25.56
N SER A 129 -2.61 -1.32 -25.10
CA SER A 129 -1.56 -0.34 -24.81
C SER A 129 -1.81 0.22 -23.40
N PRO A 130 -1.39 -0.49 -22.36
CA PRO A 130 -1.77 -0.16 -21.01
C PRO A 130 -1.15 1.15 -20.54
N SER A 131 -1.99 2.05 -20.01
CA SER A 131 -1.53 3.26 -19.31
C SER A 131 -1.00 2.95 -17.92
N PHE A 132 -1.40 1.79 -17.37
CA PHE A 132 -1.01 1.33 -16.04
C PHE A 132 -0.43 -0.07 -16.14
N GLU A 133 0.85 -0.19 -15.81
CA GLU A 133 1.57 -1.47 -15.82
C GLU A 133 2.12 -1.77 -14.43
N PRO A 134 2.11 -3.05 -14.00
CA PRO A 134 2.83 -3.46 -12.81
C PRO A 134 4.34 -3.25 -12.99
N VAL A 135 4.98 -2.67 -11.98
CA VAL A 135 6.46 -2.53 -11.91
C VAL A 135 7.05 -3.71 -11.14
N GLY A 136 6.32 -4.17 -10.12
CA GLY A 136 6.67 -5.35 -9.35
C GLY A 136 6.04 -6.63 -9.93
N ARG A 137 6.03 -7.67 -9.11
CA ARG A 137 5.54 -9.00 -9.51
C ARG A 137 4.35 -9.48 -8.67
N THR A 138 3.74 -8.57 -7.90
CA THR A 138 2.64 -8.95 -7.04
C THR A 138 1.32 -8.98 -7.82
N ASP A 139 0.48 -9.94 -7.47
CA ASP A 139 -0.90 -10.04 -7.94
C ASP A 139 -1.72 -8.80 -7.56
N SER A 140 -1.50 -8.26 -6.37
CA SER A 140 -2.17 -7.06 -5.88
C SER A 140 -1.89 -5.83 -6.74
N GLU A 141 -0.64 -5.63 -7.22
CA GLU A 141 -0.32 -4.52 -8.11
C GLU A 141 -1.01 -4.68 -9.47
N ARG A 142 -1.06 -5.91 -9.99
CA ARG A 142 -1.78 -6.18 -11.24
C ARG A 142 -3.28 -5.89 -11.11
N VAL A 143 -3.91 -6.25 -10.00
CA VAL A 143 -5.31 -5.87 -9.71
C VAL A 143 -5.47 -4.36 -9.71
N PHE A 144 -4.56 -3.65 -9.06
CA PHE A 144 -4.61 -2.19 -9.02
C PHE A 144 -4.52 -1.56 -10.42
N CYS A 145 -3.58 -2.03 -11.24
CA CYS A 145 -3.47 -1.56 -12.63
C CYS A 145 -4.73 -1.84 -13.44
N ALA A 146 -5.34 -3.01 -13.28
CA ALA A 146 -6.59 -3.35 -13.95
C ALA A 146 -7.77 -2.48 -13.48
N LEU A 147 -7.85 -2.16 -12.19
CA LEU A 147 -8.86 -1.25 -11.66
C LEU A 147 -8.72 0.17 -12.24
N LEU A 148 -7.48 0.66 -12.36
CA LEU A 148 -7.24 1.97 -12.96
C LEU A 148 -7.52 1.99 -14.47
N THR A 149 -7.22 0.92 -15.18
CA THR A 149 -7.61 0.75 -16.59
C THR A 149 -9.14 0.84 -16.73
N LEU A 150 -9.87 0.12 -15.90
CA LEU A 150 -11.33 0.20 -15.88
C LEU A 150 -11.83 1.60 -15.52
N ALA A 151 -11.20 2.26 -14.54
CA ALA A 151 -11.52 3.63 -14.17
C ALA A 151 -11.34 4.60 -15.34
N GLN A 152 -10.26 4.44 -16.09
CA GLN A 152 -9.95 5.25 -17.27
C GLN A 152 -11.01 5.02 -18.37
N GLU A 153 -11.33 3.79 -18.68
CA GLU A 153 -12.35 3.42 -19.68
C GLU A 153 -13.73 4.00 -19.32
N ARG A 154 -14.10 3.98 -18.05
CA ARG A 154 -15.36 4.53 -17.53
C ARG A 154 -15.33 6.02 -17.27
N ARG A 155 -14.18 6.69 -17.44
CA ARG A 155 -13.97 8.09 -17.07
C ARG A 155 -14.32 8.37 -15.60
N ALA A 156 -14.12 7.37 -14.75
CA ALA A 156 -14.42 7.45 -13.34
C ALA A 156 -13.48 8.44 -12.63
N ARG A 157 -14.03 9.28 -11.76
CA ARG A 157 -13.27 10.25 -10.95
C ARG A 157 -13.26 9.90 -9.47
N ARG A 158 -14.10 8.96 -9.05
CA ARG A 158 -14.25 8.48 -7.67
C ARG A 158 -14.46 6.97 -7.67
N LEU A 159 -14.16 6.33 -6.55
CA LEU A 159 -14.43 4.89 -6.38
C LEU A 159 -15.91 4.54 -6.61
N ALA A 160 -16.81 5.45 -6.25
CA ALA A 160 -18.25 5.26 -6.46
C ALA A 160 -18.67 5.24 -7.93
N ASP A 161 -17.80 5.65 -8.85
CA ASP A 161 -18.05 5.66 -10.28
C ASP A 161 -17.62 4.33 -10.96
N LEU A 162 -16.97 3.41 -10.20
CA LEU A 162 -16.53 2.08 -10.65
C LEU A 162 -17.62 1.03 -10.43
#